data_b7166ed7831d110424301107da04b3f9
#
_entry.id   b7166ed7831d110424301107da04b3f9
#
_cell.length_a   1.000
_cell.length_b   1.000
_cell.length_c   1.000
_cell.angle_alpha   90.00
_cell.angle_beta   90.00
_cell.angle_gamma   90.00
#
_symmetry.space_group_name_H-M   'P 1'
#
loop_
_entity.id
_entity.type
_entity.pdbx_description
1 polymer ?
#
loop_
_entity_poly.entity_id
_entity_poly.type
_entity_poly.pdbx_seq_one_letter_code
_entity_poly.pdbx_strand_id
1 'polypeptide(L)'
;APKPNPYGPFVGGQTPILQKKQFANCMGAKAPNCTAENFGPIGTGPFVVTEFKPNDVIQMKANDNYRDPNKPAFATVTFKGGGDATAAGRSVLETGEFDYAWNLQLAPEVIANMEKAGKGVAIAGFGPLVERLEMNMTDPSPSLDADTRSTRKAPHPFLSDINVRKALSMAIDRPLLVEIGYGKAGDVTCDLVPAPDLYA
;
A
#
# COMPACT_ATOMS: atom_id res chain seq x y z
N ALA A 1 26.91 4.40 -19.15
CA ALA A 1 26.89 3.40 -18.08
C ALA A 1 25.80 2.36 -18.37
N PRO A 2 26.04 1.07 -18.15
CA PRO A 2 25.03 0.05 -18.30
C PRO A 2 23.86 0.32 -17.34
N LYS A 3 22.62 0.18 -17.85
CA LYS A 3 21.42 0.32 -17.04
C LYS A 3 20.94 -1.08 -16.66
N PRO A 4 21.04 -1.48 -15.41
CA PRO A 4 20.82 -2.87 -15.01
C PRO A 4 19.37 -3.33 -15.16
N ASN A 5 18.39 -2.42 -15.04
CA ASN A 5 16.98 -2.79 -15.16
C ASN A 5 16.16 -1.67 -15.81
N PRO A 6 16.06 -1.63 -17.15
CA PRO A 6 15.27 -0.62 -17.84
C PRO A 6 13.75 -0.83 -17.70
N TYR A 7 13.30 -2.03 -17.31
CA TYR A 7 11.87 -2.36 -17.21
C TYR A 7 11.26 -2.04 -15.85
N GLY A 8 12.05 -2.07 -14.77
CA GLY A 8 11.57 -1.90 -13.41
C GLY A 8 10.61 -0.73 -13.21
N PRO A 9 10.92 0.49 -13.70
CA PRO A 9 10.04 1.64 -13.58
C PRO A 9 8.69 1.50 -14.30
N PHE A 10 8.58 0.61 -15.30
CA PHE A 10 7.40 0.54 -16.18
C PHE A 10 6.51 -0.68 -15.94
N VAL A 11 6.90 -1.58 -15.06
CA VAL A 11 6.13 -2.81 -14.76
C VAL A 11 5.37 -2.73 -13.44
N GLY A 12 5.66 -1.73 -12.61
CA GLY A 12 4.98 -1.49 -11.34
C GLY A 12 3.82 -0.50 -11.46
N GLY A 13 2.87 -0.55 -10.52
CA GLY A 13 1.74 0.38 -10.45
C GLY A 13 2.12 1.83 -10.14
N GLN A 14 3.39 2.09 -9.76
CA GLN A 14 3.86 3.42 -9.37
C GLN A 14 4.13 4.37 -10.55
N THR A 15 4.39 3.83 -11.74
CA THR A 15 4.76 4.61 -12.92
C THR A 15 3.99 4.17 -14.17
N PRO A 16 2.66 4.31 -14.20
CA PRO A 16 1.86 3.93 -15.35
C PRO A 16 2.20 4.80 -16.58
N ILE A 17 2.16 4.20 -17.75
CA ILE A 17 2.32 4.93 -19.03
C ILE A 17 0.99 5.60 -19.36
N LEU A 18 0.97 6.93 -19.32
CA LEU A 18 -0.21 7.73 -19.58
C LEU A 18 -0.38 8.03 -21.09
N GLN A 19 -1.63 8.14 -21.54
CA GLN A 19 -1.91 8.53 -22.92
C GLN A 19 -1.54 9.99 -23.16
N LYS A 20 -0.53 10.26 -23.99
CA LYS A 20 -0.02 11.61 -24.27
C LYS A 20 -1.10 12.59 -24.71
N LYS A 21 -2.05 12.14 -25.56
CA LYS A 21 -3.11 13.00 -26.10
C LYS A 21 -4.05 13.47 -24.99
N GLN A 22 -4.50 12.57 -24.11
CA GLN A 22 -5.39 12.89 -23.01
C GLN A 22 -4.72 13.82 -21.99
N PHE A 23 -3.46 13.54 -21.65
CA PHE A 23 -2.71 14.28 -20.62
C PHE A 23 -1.83 15.40 -21.19
N ALA A 24 -2.07 15.85 -22.42
CA ALA A 24 -1.23 16.86 -23.07
C ALA A 24 -1.11 18.16 -22.29
N ASN A 25 -2.16 18.56 -21.58
CA ASN A 25 -2.20 19.78 -20.77
C ASN A 25 -1.90 19.55 -19.27
N CYS A 26 -1.54 18.31 -18.90
CA CYS A 26 -1.34 17.86 -17.52
C CYS A 26 0.13 17.77 -17.11
N MET A 27 0.99 18.61 -17.69
CA MET A 27 2.43 18.53 -17.49
C MET A 27 2.90 19.49 -16.37
N GLY A 28 3.88 19.03 -15.57
CA GLY A 28 4.52 19.83 -14.52
C GLY A 28 3.51 20.36 -13.49
N ALA A 29 3.53 21.65 -13.23
CA ALA A 29 2.67 22.31 -12.24
C ALA A 29 1.17 22.21 -12.53
N LYS A 30 0.77 21.81 -13.74
CA LYS A 30 -0.64 21.63 -14.10
C LYS A 30 -1.17 20.23 -13.73
N ALA A 31 -0.31 19.25 -13.50
CA ALA A 31 -0.69 17.86 -13.23
C ALA A 31 -1.69 17.69 -12.06
N PRO A 32 -1.57 18.42 -10.92
CA PRO A 32 -2.52 18.31 -9.82
C PRO A 32 -3.97 18.70 -10.18
N ASN A 33 -4.15 19.50 -11.23
CA ASN A 33 -5.47 20.02 -11.63
C ASN A 33 -6.18 19.14 -12.67
N CYS A 34 -5.56 18.03 -13.10
CA CYS A 34 -6.10 17.13 -14.12
C CYS A 34 -7.00 16.04 -13.51
N THR A 35 -7.97 16.45 -12.70
CA THR A 35 -8.87 15.54 -11.99
C THR A 35 -9.73 14.72 -12.96
N ALA A 36 -10.27 15.34 -14.00
CA ALA A 36 -11.12 14.66 -14.98
C ALA A 36 -10.36 13.58 -15.73
N GLU A 37 -9.14 13.85 -16.18
CA GLU A 37 -8.27 12.90 -16.87
C GLU A 37 -7.87 11.74 -15.97
N ASN A 38 -7.61 12.03 -14.68
CA ASN A 38 -7.24 11.02 -13.70
C ASN A 38 -8.43 10.12 -13.30
N PHE A 39 -9.65 10.63 -13.30
CA PHE A 39 -10.86 9.87 -12.94
C PHE A 39 -11.42 9.06 -14.11
N GLY A 40 -11.12 9.46 -15.34
CA GLY A 40 -11.53 8.75 -16.56
C GLY A 40 -10.34 8.44 -17.49
N PRO A 41 -9.29 7.74 -17.00
CA PRO A 41 -8.09 7.50 -17.79
C PRO A 41 -8.38 6.60 -19.00
N ILE A 42 -7.82 6.96 -20.14
CA ILE A 42 -7.83 6.12 -21.35
C ILE A 42 -6.55 5.27 -21.34
N GLY A 43 -6.71 3.98 -21.19
CA GLY A 43 -5.62 3.03 -21.10
C GLY A 43 -5.77 1.84 -22.04
N THR A 44 -4.75 1.01 -22.10
CA THR A 44 -4.72 -0.24 -22.87
C THR A 44 -4.90 -1.48 -22.00
N GLY A 45 -5.32 -1.28 -20.74
CA GLY A 45 -5.54 -2.35 -19.77
C GLY A 45 -6.78 -3.21 -20.05
N PRO A 46 -6.98 -4.29 -19.30
CA PRO A 46 -8.09 -5.22 -19.49
C PRO A 46 -9.46 -4.62 -19.12
N PHE A 47 -9.50 -3.52 -18.38
CA PHE A 47 -10.73 -2.86 -17.99
C PHE A 47 -10.73 -1.37 -18.35
N VAL A 48 -11.92 -0.81 -18.55
CA VAL A 48 -12.17 0.61 -18.78
C VAL A 48 -13.01 1.15 -17.64
N VAL A 49 -12.61 2.28 -17.07
CA VAL A 49 -13.38 2.99 -16.06
C VAL A 49 -14.65 3.56 -16.71
N THR A 50 -15.81 3.24 -16.16
CA THR A 50 -17.11 3.75 -16.60
C THR A 50 -17.67 4.78 -15.65
N GLU A 51 -17.32 4.70 -14.37
CA GLU A 51 -17.70 5.66 -13.34
C GLU A 51 -16.59 5.76 -12.29
N PHE A 52 -16.32 6.97 -11.83
CA PHE A 52 -15.41 7.23 -10.71
C PHE A 52 -16.04 8.28 -9.79
N LYS A 53 -16.47 7.87 -8.62
CA LYS A 53 -16.92 8.75 -7.54
C LYS A 53 -15.92 8.68 -6.39
N PRO A 54 -15.17 9.75 -6.10
CA PRO A 54 -14.22 9.77 -5.00
C PRO A 54 -14.85 9.35 -3.67
N ASN A 55 -14.13 8.53 -2.90
CA ASN A 55 -14.57 8.00 -1.61
C ASN A 55 -15.87 7.18 -1.63
N ASP A 56 -16.35 6.78 -2.79
CA ASP A 56 -17.57 5.98 -2.91
C ASP A 56 -17.35 4.76 -3.82
N VAL A 57 -17.35 4.94 -5.13
CA VAL A 57 -17.33 3.81 -6.05
C VAL A 57 -16.49 4.07 -7.30
N ILE A 58 -15.79 3.03 -7.76
CA ILE A 58 -15.24 2.97 -9.11
C ILE A 58 -15.88 1.78 -9.82
N GLN A 59 -16.52 2.05 -10.96
CA GLN A 59 -17.06 1.01 -11.82
C GLN A 59 -16.21 0.86 -13.06
N MET A 60 -15.97 -0.37 -13.46
CA MET A 60 -15.20 -0.70 -14.64
C MET A 60 -15.91 -1.81 -15.41
N LYS A 61 -15.76 -1.78 -16.74
CA LYS A 61 -16.17 -2.87 -17.64
C LYS A 61 -14.97 -3.45 -18.37
N ALA A 62 -15.10 -4.68 -18.84
CA ALA A 62 -14.11 -5.29 -19.72
C ALA A 62 -13.83 -4.39 -20.93
N ASN A 63 -12.58 -4.35 -21.34
CA ASN A 63 -12.12 -3.60 -22.52
C ASN A 63 -12.17 -4.51 -23.74
N ASP A 64 -13.12 -4.26 -24.64
CA ASP A 64 -13.31 -5.01 -25.87
C ASP A 64 -12.08 -4.98 -26.80
N ASN A 65 -11.23 -3.96 -26.63
CA ASN A 65 -9.99 -3.79 -27.40
C ASN A 65 -8.74 -4.26 -26.64
N TYR A 66 -8.91 -5.05 -25.58
CA TYR A 66 -7.75 -5.56 -24.86
C TYR A 66 -6.95 -6.54 -25.74
N ARG A 67 -5.63 -6.47 -25.66
CA ARG A 67 -4.70 -7.22 -26.51
C ARG A 67 -4.78 -8.74 -26.39
N ASP A 68 -5.26 -9.25 -25.23
CA ASP A 68 -5.43 -10.68 -24.98
C ASP A 68 -6.93 -11.02 -25.14
N PRO A 69 -7.32 -11.78 -26.16
CA PRO A 69 -8.72 -12.10 -26.44
C PRO A 69 -9.34 -13.04 -25.39
N ASN A 70 -8.53 -13.70 -24.56
CA ASN A 70 -9.00 -14.60 -23.50
C ASN A 70 -9.13 -13.87 -22.15
N LYS A 71 -8.94 -12.55 -22.10
CA LYS A 71 -8.98 -11.75 -20.88
C LYS A 71 -9.72 -10.43 -21.11
N PRO A 72 -10.27 -9.83 -20.05
CA PRO A 72 -10.35 -10.34 -18.68
C PRO A 72 -11.43 -11.41 -18.50
N ALA A 73 -11.34 -12.19 -17.40
CA ALA A 73 -12.34 -13.21 -17.08
C ALA A 73 -13.68 -12.63 -16.58
N PHE A 74 -13.63 -11.44 -15.99
CA PHE A 74 -14.80 -10.73 -15.47
C PHE A 74 -15.30 -9.69 -16.47
N ALA A 75 -16.62 -9.56 -16.62
CA ALA A 75 -17.23 -8.54 -17.48
C ALA A 75 -17.18 -7.15 -16.84
N THR A 76 -17.35 -7.10 -15.52
CA THR A 76 -17.36 -5.85 -14.74
C THR A 76 -16.57 -6.02 -13.46
N VAL A 77 -16.05 -4.90 -12.94
CA VAL A 77 -15.41 -4.81 -11.62
C VAL A 77 -15.93 -3.56 -10.93
N THR A 78 -16.35 -3.72 -9.67
CA THR A 78 -16.78 -2.60 -8.83
C THR A 78 -15.86 -2.51 -7.63
N PHE A 79 -15.19 -1.37 -7.45
CA PHE A 79 -14.47 -1.05 -6.22
C PHE A 79 -15.38 -0.17 -5.35
N LYS A 80 -15.66 -0.61 -4.14
CA LYS A 80 -16.36 0.20 -3.14
C LYS A 80 -15.34 0.80 -2.19
N GLY A 81 -15.37 2.11 -2.06
CA GLY A 81 -14.54 2.89 -1.15
C GLY A 81 -15.37 3.55 -0.05
N GLY A 82 -14.73 4.39 0.76
CA GLY A 82 -15.39 5.23 1.76
C GLY A 82 -15.78 4.55 3.08
N GLY A 83 -15.56 3.24 3.21
CA GLY A 83 -15.77 2.50 4.46
C GLY A 83 -14.47 2.36 5.28
N ASP A 84 -14.59 1.81 6.48
CA ASP A 84 -13.47 1.37 7.29
C ASP A 84 -13.15 -0.12 7.06
N ALA A 85 -12.04 -0.59 7.65
CA ALA A 85 -11.62 -1.99 7.52
C ALA A 85 -12.66 -2.97 8.08
N THR A 86 -13.39 -2.60 9.14
CA THR A 86 -14.42 -3.43 9.75
C THR A 86 -15.61 -3.61 8.80
N ALA A 87 -16.07 -2.53 8.17
CA ALA A 87 -17.14 -2.58 7.18
C ALA A 87 -16.72 -3.42 5.96
N ALA A 88 -15.50 -3.23 5.46
CA ALA A 88 -14.95 -4.02 4.36
C ALA A 88 -14.83 -5.51 4.70
N GLY A 89 -14.33 -5.84 5.89
CA GLY A 89 -14.24 -7.22 6.37
C GLY A 89 -15.61 -7.88 6.48
N ARG A 90 -16.58 -7.16 7.05
CA ARG A 90 -17.96 -7.65 7.20
C ARG A 90 -18.63 -7.93 5.86
N SER A 91 -18.45 -7.05 4.89
CA SER A 91 -19.08 -7.18 3.58
C SER A 91 -18.62 -8.42 2.79
N VAL A 92 -17.42 -8.92 3.07
CA VAL A 92 -16.88 -10.16 2.46
C VAL A 92 -17.10 -11.36 3.37
N LEU A 93 -16.71 -11.27 4.65
CA LEU A 93 -16.64 -12.43 5.53
C LEU A 93 -17.98 -12.80 6.18
N GLU A 94 -18.85 -11.80 6.47
CA GLU A 94 -20.15 -12.03 7.13
C GLU A 94 -21.32 -12.01 6.16
N THR A 95 -21.43 -11.01 5.28
CA THR A 95 -22.61 -10.85 4.41
C THR A 95 -22.41 -11.48 3.04
N GLY A 96 -21.19 -11.55 2.53
CA GLY A 96 -20.90 -12.01 1.17
C GLY A 96 -21.40 -11.02 0.10
N GLU A 97 -21.54 -9.74 0.44
CA GLU A 97 -21.94 -8.68 -0.50
C GLU A 97 -20.85 -8.38 -1.53
N PHE A 98 -19.60 -8.52 -1.12
CA PHE A 98 -18.42 -8.34 -1.97
C PHE A 98 -17.56 -9.60 -2.00
N ASP A 99 -16.84 -9.80 -3.12
CA ASP A 99 -16.01 -10.97 -3.36
C ASP A 99 -14.61 -10.86 -2.75
N TYR A 100 -14.12 -9.63 -2.52
CA TYR A 100 -12.74 -9.39 -2.10
C TYR A 100 -12.60 -8.11 -1.28
N ALA A 101 -11.87 -8.20 -0.18
CA ALA A 101 -11.40 -7.05 0.59
C ALA A 101 -9.88 -7.09 0.68
N TRP A 102 -9.23 -6.00 0.28
CA TRP A 102 -7.78 -5.87 0.28
C TRP A 102 -7.28 -5.26 1.57
N ASN A 103 -6.20 -5.82 2.12
CA ASN A 103 -5.43 -5.25 3.23
C ASN A 103 -6.30 -4.93 4.46
N LEU A 104 -6.97 -5.95 5.00
CA LEU A 104 -7.77 -5.83 6.21
C LEU A 104 -6.87 -5.70 7.44
N GLN A 105 -6.69 -4.49 7.93
CA GLN A 105 -5.99 -4.20 9.18
C GLN A 105 -6.97 -4.26 10.35
N LEU A 106 -7.31 -5.47 10.78
CA LEU A 106 -8.20 -5.77 11.89
C LEU A 106 -7.51 -6.67 12.89
N ALA A 107 -7.91 -6.58 14.16
CA ALA A 107 -7.43 -7.50 15.18
C ALA A 107 -7.77 -8.95 14.78
N PRO A 108 -6.85 -9.92 15.03
CA PRO A 108 -7.03 -11.31 14.61
C PRO A 108 -8.33 -11.96 15.10
N GLU A 109 -8.76 -11.64 16.33
CA GLU A 109 -10.01 -12.14 16.89
C GLU A 109 -11.25 -11.58 16.19
N VAL A 110 -11.20 -10.35 15.67
CA VAL A 110 -12.30 -9.75 14.90
C VAL A 110 -12.47 -10.49 13.59
N ILE A 111 -11.37 -10.74 12.86
CA ILE A 111 -11.38 -11.53 11.63
C ILE A 111 -11.92 -12.95 11.90
N ALA A 112 -11.40 -13.63 12.93
CA ALA A 112 -11.83 -14.96 13.29
C ALA A 112 -13.34 -15.04 13.65
N ASN A 113 -13.89 -13.98 14.22
CA ASN A 113 -15.33 -13.91 14.50
C ASN A 113 -16.16 -13.71 13.21
N MET A 114 -15.70 -12.87 12.30
CA MET A 114 -16.37 -12.67 11.01
C MET A 114 -16.38 -13.92 10.13
N GLU A 115 -15.28 -14.68 10.14
CA GLU A 115 -15.16 -15.94 9.39
C GLU A 115 -16.17 -17.02 9.83
N LYS A 116 -16.69 -16.96 11.07
CA LYS A 116 -17.72 -17.91 11.55
C LYS A 116 -19.01 -17.89 10.73
N ALA A 117 -19.28 -16.81 10.01
CA ALA A 117 -20.43 -16.74 9.10
C ALA A 117 -20.27 -17.61 7.84
N GLY A 118 -19.04 -18.08 7.53
CA GLY A 118 -18.77 -19.02 6.45
C GLY A 118 -18.95 -18.43 5.04
N LYS A 119 -18.94 -17.12 4.88
CA LYS A 119 -19.08 -16.45 3.57
C LYS A 119 -17.75 -16.23 2.86
N GLY A 120 -16.66 -16.18 3.61
CA GLY A 120 -15.33 -15.97 3.08
C GLY A 120 -14.25 -16.43 4.07
N VAL A 121 -13.00 -16.34 3.65
CA VAL A 121 -11.83 -16.66 4.47
C VAL A 121 -10.78 -15.55 4.36
N ALA A 122 -10.11 -15.27 5.46
CA ALA A 122 -8.98 -14.35 5.47
C ALA A 122 -7.70 -15.10 5.09
N ILE A 123 -7.03 -14.62 4.05
CA ILE A 123 -5.75 -15.18 3.60
C ILE A 123 -4.65 -14.23 4.06
N ALA A 124 -3.78 -14.72 4.94
CA ALA A 124 -2.58 -14.03 5.35
C ALA A 124 -1.40 -14.46 4.48
N GLY A 125 -0.71 -13.51 3.91
CA GLY A 125 0.52 -13.75 3.13
C GLY A 125 1.63 -12.81 3.57
N PHE A 126 2.83 -13.34 3.78
CA PHE A 126 4.00 -12.51 4.05
C PHE A 126 4.42 -11.78 2.78
N GLY A 127 4.66 -10.50 2.91
CA GLY A 127 5.09 -9.60 1.84
C GLY A 127 6.42 -8.91 2.18
N PRO A 128 6.92 -8.04 1.31
CA PRO A 128 8.18 -7.32 1.52
C PRO A 128 8.05 -6.13 2.49
N LEU A 129 6.89 -5.94 3.12
CA LEU A 129 6.65 -4.84 4.05
C LEU A 129 7.09 -5.22 5.45
N VAL A 130 7.85 -4.34 6.09
CA VAL A 130 8.36 -4.51 7.45
C VAL A 130 7.84 -3.37 8.32
N GLU A 131 7.16 -3.72 9.39
CA GLU A 131 6.86 -2.80 10.48
C GLU A 131 8.14 -2.49 11.26
N ARG A 132 8.47 -1.21 11.44
CA ARG A 132 9.71 -0.81 12.09
C ARG A 132 9.58 0.52 12.80
N LEU A 133 10.39 0.71 13.82
CA LEU A 133 10.59 2.02 14.46
C LEU A 133 11.80 2.70 13.85
N GLU A 134 11.57 3.77 13.12
CA GLU A 134 12.63 4.61 12.56
C GLU A 134 13.05 5.67 13.60
N MET A 135 14.34 5.68 13.94
CA MET A 135 14.90 6.62 14.91
C MET A 135 15.60 7.76 14.17
N ASN A 136 15.09 8.99 14.29
CA ASN A 136 15.75 10.15 13.73
C ASN A 136 17.03 10.46 14.54
N MET A 137 18.18 10.28 13.94
CA MET A 137 19.47 10.56 14.57
C MET A 137 19.92 12.02 14.43
N THR A 138 19.10 12.89 13.85
CA THR A 138 19.34 14.32 13.71
C THR A 138 18.38 15.11 14.57
N ASP A 139 18.80 16.28 15.04
CA ASP A 139 17.97 17.14 15.90
C ASP A 139 16.93 17.91 15.05
N PRO A 140 15.61 17.65 15.25
CA PRO A 140 14.53 18.34 14.56
C PRO A 140 14.08 19.64 15.27
N SER A 141 14.77 20.06 16.34
CA SER A 141 14.36 21.20 17.18
C SER A 141 14.11 22.46 16.35
N PRO A 142 12.96 23.13 16.54
CA PRO A 142 12.66 24.39 15.87
C PRO A 142 13.57 25.54 16.32
N SER A 143 14.34 25.37 17.40
CA SER A 143 15.33 26.35 17.86
C SER A 143 16.57 26.42 16.98
N LEU A 144 16.82 25.40 16.16
CA LEU A 144 17.91 25.38 15.19
C LEU A 144 17.51 26.06 13.89
N ASP A 145 18.47 26.72 13.24
CA ASP A 145 18.26 27.28 11.91
C ASP A 145 17.95 26.21 10.85
N ALA A 146 17.32 26.61 9.75
CA ALA A 146 16.85 25.71 8.71
C ALA A 146 17.98 24.91 8.02
N ASP A 147 19.19 25.48 7.95
CA ASP A 147 20.35 24.82 7.30
C ASP A 147 21.05 23.80 8.20
N THR A 148 20.69 23.79 9.47
CA THR A 148 21.28 22.93 10.50
C THR A 148 20.29 21.87 10.98
N ARG A 149 19.01 22.28 11.19
CA ARG A 149 17.95 21.43 11.70
C ARG A 149 17.72 20.20 10.81
N SER A 150 17.56 19.03 11.42
CA SER A 150 17.33 17.76 10.73
C SER A 150 18.44 17.37 9.74
N THR A 151 19.64 17.89 9.95
CA THR A 151 20.82 17.53 9.16
C THR A 151 21.89 16.85 10.02
N ARG A 152 22.90 16.26 9.38
CA ARG A 152 24.05 15.66 10.09
C ARG A 152 24.90 16.66 10.89
N LYS A 153 24.70 17.98 10.72
CA LYS A 153 25.39 19.01 11.47
C LYS A 153 24.86 19.14 12.91
N ALA A 154 23.61 18.71 13.13
CA ALA A 154 22.96 18.69 14.44
C ALA A 154 22.56 17.24 14.79
N PRO A 155 23.43 16.46 15.46
CA PRO A 155 23.08 15.15 15.97
C PRO A 155 21.95 15.24 16.99
N HIS A 156 21.03 14.25 16.98
CA HIS A 156 19.96 14.19 17.96
C HIS A 156 20.52 14.08 19.38
N PRO A 157 20.02 14.82 20.40
CA PRO A 157 20.60 14.90 21.73
C PRO A 157 20.82 13.56 22.43
N PHE A 158 19.99 12.58 22.16
CA PHE A 158 20.10 11.23 22.76
C PHE A 158 19.99 10.08 21.74
N LEU A 159 19.21 10.20 20.65
CA LEU A 159 19.11 9.13 19.65
C LEU A 159 20.38 8.96 18.80
N SER A 160 21.30 9.92 18.80
CA SER A 160 22.61 9.75 18.19
C SER A 160 23.52 8.76 18.96
N ASP A 161 23.26 8.52 20.27
CA ASP A 161 23.96 7.51 21.06
C ASP A 161 23.45 6.10 20.70
N ILE A 162 24.38 5.23 20.33
CA ILE A 162 24.08 3.84 19.97
C ILE A 162 23.52 3.02 21.14
N ASN A 163 23.94 3.33 22.39
CA ASN A 163 23.46 2.60 23.56
C ASN A 163 22.00 2.91 23.84
N VAL A 164 21.56 4.14 23.62
CA VAL A 164 20.14 4.52 23.73
C VAL A 164 19.31 3.77 22.68
N ARG A 165 19.77 3.70 21.43
CA ARG A 165 19.06 2.95 20.39
C ARG A 165 19.01 1.45 20.69
N LYS A 166 20.11 0.87 21.20
CA LYS A 166 20.12 -0.54 21.65
C LYS A 166 19.14 -0.78 22.80
N ALA A 167 19.11 0.10 23.79
CA ALA A 167 18.17 -0.01 24.91
C ALA A 167 16.72 0.04 24.44
N LEU A 168 16.36 0.96 23.53
CA LEU A 168 15.04 1.04 22.93
C LEU A 168 14.70 -0.25 22.14
N SER A 169 15.66 -0.77 21.38
CA SER A 169 15.46 -2.03 20.63
C SER A 169 15.23 -3.23 21.55
N MET A 170 15.91 -3.27 22.71
CA MET A 170 15.76 -4.34 23.71
C MET A 170 14.47 -4.23 24.52
N ALA A 171 13.91 -3.03 24.65
CA ALA A 171 12.67 -2.80 25.39
C ALA A 171 11.42 -3.26 24.62
N ILE A 172 11.53 -3.59 23.34
CA ILE A 172 10.40 -3.98 22.49
C ILE A 172 10.25 -5.49 22.49
N ASP A 173 9.13 -5.96 23.00
CA ASP A 173 8.71 -7.37 22.86
C ASP A 173 8.07 -7.59 21.49
N ARG A 174 8.89 -7.98 20.51
CA ARG A 174 8.45 -8.19 19.13
C ARG A 174 7.45 -9.33 18.97
N PRO A 175 7.65 -10.51 19.59
CA PRO A 175 6.65 -11.57 19.55
C PRO A 175 5.27 -11.12 20.04
N LEU A 176 5.21 -10.40 21.14
CA LEU A 176 3.95 -9.87 21.67
C LEU A 176 3.30 -8.87 20.71
N LEU A 177 4.08 -8.00 20.07
CA LEU A 177 3.56 -7.05 19.07
C LEU A 177 3.00 -7.77 17.84
N VAL A 178 3.64 -8.84 17.39
CA VAL A 178 3.12 -9.67 16.29
C VAL A 178 1.82 -10.34 16.71
N GLU A 179 1.76 -10.96 17.89
CA GLU A 179 0.55 -11.62 18.40
C GLU A 179 -0.65 -10.68 18.45
N ILE A 180 -0.46 -9.47 19.01
CA ILE A 180 -1.55 -8.49 19.21
C ILE A 180 -1.94 -7.83 17.88
N GLY A 181 -0.96 -7.45 17.06
CA GLY A 181 -1.18 -6.63 15.88
C GLY A 181 -1.49 -7.41 14.62
N TYR A 182 -0.91 -8.59 14.44
CA TYR A 182 -0.94 -9.32 13.18
C TYR A 182 -1.42 -10.78 13.31
N GLY A 183 -1.24 -11.39 14.48
CA GLY A 183 -1.56 -12.81 14.66
C GLY A 183 -0.83 -13.68 13.62
N LYS A 184 -1.58 -14.45 12.85
CA LYS A 184 -1.03 -15.33 11.80
C LYS A 184 -0.50 -14.58 10.55
N ALA A 185 -0.78 -13.29 10.44
CA ALA A 185 -0.39 -12.48 9.29
C ALA A 185 0.97 -11.79 9.46
N GLY A 186 1.62 -11.96 10.60
CA GLY A 186 2.93 -11.37 10.88
C GLY A 186 3.93 -12.38 11.43
N ASP A 187 5.20 -12.05 11.31
CA ASP A 187 6.30 -12.77 11.94
C ASP A 187 7.44 -11.79 12.29
N VAL A 188 8.29 -12.18 13.23
CA VAL A 188 9.46 -11.39 13.61
C VAL A 188 10.56 -11.60 12.57
N THR A 189 11.09 -10.51 12.02
CA THR A 189 12.24 -10.56 11.11
C THR A 189 13.34 -9.60 11.54
N CYS A 190 14.57 -9.90 11.16
CA CYS A 190 15.72 -9.00 11.25
C CYS A 190 16.08 -8.38 9.89
N ASP A 191 15.36 -8.73 8.84
CA ASP A 191 15.66 -8.34 7.47
C ASP A 191 14.87 -7.12 7.03
N LEU A 192 15.49 -6.24 6.26
CA LEU A 192 14.82 -5.10 5.62
C LEU A 192 14.02 -5.53 4.38
N VAL A 193 14.32 -6.70 3.83
CA VAL A 193 13.64 -7.29 2.68
C VAL A 193 13.32 -8.74 3.02
N PRO A 194 12.26 -8.99 3.81
CA PRO A 194 11.96 -10.32 4.36
C PRO A 194 11.31 -11.27 3.35
N ALA A 195 10.99 -10.81 2.17
CA ALA A 195 10.39 -11.62 1.11
C ALA A 195 10.75 -11.07 -0.29
N PRO A 196 10.87 -11.93 -1.31
CA PRO A 196 10.87 -13.40 -1.20
C PRO A 196 12.13 -13.94 -0.52
N ASP A 197 12.08 -15.16 0.00
CA ASP A 197 13.16 -15.83 0.75
C ASP A 197 14.52 -15.82 0.05
N LEU A 198 14.53 -15.67 -1.27
CA LEU A 198 15.74 -15.53 -2.06
C LEU A 198 16.61 -14.31 -1.65
N TYR A 199 15.97 -13.28 -1.05
CA TYR A 199 16.61 -12.02 -0.66
C TYR A 199 16.57 -11.77 0.87
N ALA A 200 15.96 -12.68 1.62
CA ALA A 200 15.87 -12.65 3.07
C ALA A 200 17.10 -13.31 3.74
#